data_bc881b8264d0c46922b244a75e74c4ef
#
_entry.id   bc881b8264d0c46922b244a75e74c4ef
#
_cell.length_a   1.000
_cell.length_b   1.000
_cell.length_c   1.000
_cell.angle_alpha   90.00
_cell.angle_beta   90.00
_cell.angle_gamma   90.00
#
_symmetry.space_group_name_H-M   'P 1'
#
loop_
_entity.id
_entity.type
_entity.pdbx_description
1 polymer ?
#
loop_
_entity_poly.entity_id
_entity_poly.type
_entity_poly.pdbx_seq_one_letter_code
_entity_poly.pdbx_strand_id
1 'polypeptide(L)'
;MKQICDYKFNIPAYVRTVLDRLYENGERAYIVGGSLRDMLLGKAPHDFDLASSAEPLRVCEIFSDMRVIKTGLAHGTVTVLCQGQPIELTTFRVDGEYHDMRRPDNVTFTRRIEDDLSRRDFTVNAMAYNATDGLIDLFGGINDLNSKIIRTVGDPYERFSEDALRIMRAFRFSAQLGFEIEDATCGAASALSDKLSLIAKERIFSELLRLICSPYPEKPLLQMRSAGVLRYVLGEYTPSDRAISLLSAVENDEITRLAVLFCDTDGECARKVLASLKASGRQRSAAAIVDAAKVCYSSRQDMARLRAALSADADIALRLSVLLGNSKKNALLLLDDNTPYSISQLAVSGNDLITLGYSGREIGKTLALLLDEVIKDPSLNTKESLLLLLER
;
A
#
# COMPACT_ATOMS: atom_id res chain seq x y z
N MET A 1 -15.11 11.36 31.54
CA MET A 1 -15.80 12.64 31.28
C MET A 1 -15.96 12.76 29.77
N LYS A 2 -17.18 12.85 29.23
CA LYS A 2 -17.39 13.12 27.80
C LYS A 2 -16.90 14.55 27.54
N GLN A 3 -15.88 14.72 26.73
CA GLN A 3 -15.46 16.04 26.27
C GLN A 3 -16.28 16.35 25.03
N ILE A 4 -17.36 17.13 25.17
CA ILE A 4 -18.17 17.60 24.06
C ILE A 4 -17.49 18.88 23.56
N CYS A 5 -16.83 18.80 22.41
CA CYS A 5 -16.30 19.96 21.73
C CYS A 5 -17.29 20.37 20.62
N ASP A 6 -17.54 21.67 20.46
CA ASP A 6 -18.44 22.23 19.43
C ASP A 6 -17.82 22.16 18.02
N TYR A 7 -17.35 20.98 17.63
CA TYR A 7 -16.91 20.74 16.27
C TYR A 7 -18.10 20.66 15.33
N LYS A 8 -18.06 21.43 14.25
CA LYS A 8 -19.04 21.35 13.16
C LYS A 8 -18.31 20.95 11.88
N PHE A 9 -18.63 19.77 11.40
CA PHE A 9 -18.04 19.26 10.14
C PHE A 9 -19.03 19.38 8.99
N ASN A 10 -18.50 19.64 7.80
CA ASN A 10 -19.29 19.54 6.58
C ASN A 10 -19.38 18.06 6.17
N ILE A 11 -20.43 17.37 6.65
CA ILE A 11 -20.68 15.96 6.36
C ILE A 11 -21.37 15.86 4.98
N PRO A 12 -20.85 15.00 4.05
CA PRO A 12 -21.50 14.78 2.77
C PRO A 12 -22.96 14.32 2.91
N ALA A 13 -23.81 14.71 1.96
CA ALA A 13 -25.25 14.43 2.03
C ALA A 13 -25.56 12.94 2.15
N TYR A 14 -24.85 12.08 1.43
CA TYR A 14 -25.03 10.61 1.47
C TYR A 14 -24.71 10.02 2.85
N VAL A 15 -23.68 10.55 3.55
CA VAL A 15 -23.32 10.12 4.92
C VAL A 15 -24.37 10.58 5.90
N ARG A 16 -24.80 11.86 5.78
CA ARG A 16 -25.87 12.43 6.63
C ARG A 16 -27.16 11.63 6.49
N THR A 17 -27.57 11.29 5.27
CA THR A 17 -28.77 10.46 5.03
C THR A 17 -28.72 9.14 5.80
N VAL A 18 -27.56 8.47 5.85
CA VAL A 18 -27.41 7.21 6.57
C VAL A 18 -27.47 7.43 8.09
N LEU A 19 -26.81 8.47 8.61
CA LEU A 19 -26.82 8.80 10.03
C LEU A 19 -28.24 9.19 10.50
N ASP A 20 -28.94 10.06 9.78
CA ASP A 20 -30.29 10.54 10.10
C ASP A 20 -31.28 9.34 10.11
N ARG A 21 -31.19 8.48 9.08
CA ARG A 21 -32.08 7.31 8.97
C ARG A 21 -31.88 6.29 10.11
N LEU A 22 -30.65 6.07 10.56
CA LEU A 22 -30.38 5.26 11.74
C LEU A 22 -31.00 5.90 12.99
N TYR A 23 -30.82 7.21 13.15
CA TYR A 23 -31.37 7.95 14.29
C TYR A 23 -32.89 7.91 14.30
N GLU A 24 -33.57 8.11 13.18
CA GLU A 24 -35.06 8.04 13.04
C GLU A 24 -35.58 6.65 13.38
N ASN A 25 -34.78 5.59 13.24
CA ASN A 25 -35.12 4.22 13.61
C ASN A 25 -34.68 3.84 15.04
N GLY A 26 -34.30 4.83 15.88
CA GLY A 26 -33.96 4.64 17.30
C GLY A 26 -32.54 4.12 17.51
N GLU A 27 -31.69 4.14 16.47
CA GLU A 27 -30.30 3.67 16.55
C GLU A 27 -29.34 4.85 16.64
N ARG A 28 -28.24 4.67 17.38
CA ARG A 28 -27.14 5.64 17.43
C ARG A 28 -26.10 5.27 16.39
N ALA A 29 -25.59 6.28 15.70
CA ALA A 29 -24.50 6.11 14.74
C ALA A 29 -23.54 7.30 14.77
N TYR A 30 -22.28 7.01 14.49
CA TYR A 30 -21.17 7.99 14.53
C TYR A 30 -20.22 7.77 13.38
N ILE A 31 -19.64 8.86 12.88
CA ILE A 31 -18.43 8.83 12.06
C ILE A 31 -17.27 8.48 12.99
N VAL A 32 -16.41 7.53 12.59
CA VAL A 32 -15.34 7.00 13.45
C VAL A 32 -14.04 6.79 12.64
N GLY A 33 -12.98 6.44 13.35
CA GLY A 33 -11.74 5.94 12.74
C GLY A 33 -11.00 6.94 11.89
N GLY A 34 -10.50 6.47 10.75
CA GLY A 34 -9.69 7.26 9.83
C GLY A 34 -10.42 8.45 9.24
N SER A 35 -11.70 8.30 8.92
CA SER A 35 -12.52 9.38 8.37
C SER A 35 -12.66 10.56 9.33
N LEU A 36 -12.96 10.30 10.59
CA LEU A 36 -13.07 11.37 11.60
C LEU A 36 -11.71 12.02 11.88
N ARG A 37 -10.65 11.22 12.01
CA ARG A 37 -9.28 11.76 12.16
C ARG A 37 -8.91 12.69 11.01
N ASP A 38 -9.17 12.30 9.78
CA ASP A 38 -8.82 13.11 8.61
C ASP A 38 -9.65 14.40 8.56
N MET A 39 -10.93 14.36 8.93
CA MET A 39 -11.77 15.56 9.09
C MET A 39 -11.20 16.50 10.18
N LEU A 40 -10.75 15.97 11.31
CA LEU A 40 -10.12 16.77 12.39
C LEU A 40 -8.80 17.41 11.94
N LEU A 41 -8.07 16.76 11.02
CA LEU A 41 -6.85 17.30 10.39
C LEU A 41 -7.14 18.27 9.23
N GLY A 42 -8.41 18.59 8.95
CA GLY A 42 -8.80 19.45 7.84
C GLY A 42 -8.65 18.81 6.45
N LYS A 43 -8.53 17.47 6.40
CA LYS A 43 -8.44 16.71 5.15
C LYS A 43 -9.80 16.15 4.76
N ALA A 44 -10.07 16.04 3.46
CA ALA A 44 -11.23 15.31 2.97
C ALA A 44 -10.98 13.80 3.13
N PRO A 45 -11.86 13.05 3.84
CA PRO A 45 -11.76 11.60 3.92
C PRO A 45 -11.96 10.97 2.53
N HIS A 46 -11.24 9.89 2.27
CA HIS A 46 -11.41 9.11 1.05
C HIS A 46 -12.69 8.24 1.12
N ASP A 47 -12.96 7.67 2.26
CA ASP A 47 -14.10 6.83 2.60
C ASP A 47 -14.65 7.22 3.98
N PHE A 48 -15.88 6.81 4.27
CA PHE A 48 -16.50 7.06 5.56
C PHE A 48 -16.83 5.74 6.26
N ASP A 49 -16.20 5.56 7.42
CA ASP A 49 -16.50 4.48 8.35
C ASP A 49 -17.49 4.98 9.39
N LEU A 50 -18.61 4.28 9.51
CA LEU A 50 -19.59 4.53 10.57
C LEU A 50 -19.59 3.38 11.58
N ALA A 51 -19.81 3.73 12.84
CA ALA A 51 -20.12 2.75 13.87
C ALA A 51 -21.54 3.01 14.38
N SER A 52 -22.33 1.94 14.63
CA SER A 52 -23.73 2.05 15.03
C SER A 52 -24.11 1.06 16.13
N SER A 53 -25.18 1.42 16.91
CA SER A 53 -25.81 0.50 17.83
C SER A 53 -26.67 -0.56 17.14
N ALA A 54 -27.00 -0.36 15.86
CA ALA A 54 -27.79 -1.29 15.07
C ALA A 54 -27.00 -2.55 14.75
N GLU A 55 -27.54 -3.72 15.04
CA GLU A 55 -26.99 -5.00 14.62
C GLU A 55 -27.08 -5.16 13.08
N PRO A 56 -26.24 -5.99 12.46
CA PRO A 56 -26.15 -6.08 11.00
C PRO A 56 -27.49 -6.41 10.32
N LEU A 57 -28.31 -7.28 10.90
CA LEU A 57 -29.64 -7.60 10.36
C LEU A 57 -30.57 -6.41 10.46
N ARG A 58 -30.52 -5.67 11.57
CA ARG A 58 -31.30 -4.45 11.76
C ARG A 58 -30.91 -3.36 10.76
N VAL A 59 -29.63 -3.24 10.44
CA VAL A 59 -29.18 -2.35 9.35
C VAL A 59 -29.78 -2.77 8.01
N CYS A 60 -29.80 -4.09 7.70
CA CYS A 60 -30.41 -4.57 6.48
C CYS A 60 -31.92 -4.28 6.39
N GLU A 61 -32.63 -4.28 7.51
CA GLU A 61 -34.07 -3.92 7.58
C GLU A 61 -34.25 -2.41 7.33
N ILE A 62 -33.50 -1.57 8.07
CA ILE A 62 -33.56 -0.11 7.96
C ILE A 62 -33.29 0.37 6.53
N PHE A 63 -32.33 -0.26 5.84
CA PHE A 63 -31.92 0.09 4.48
C PHE A 63 -32.43 -0.89 3.43
N SER A 64 -33.61 -1.50 3.65
CA SER A 64 -34.19 -2.50 2.73
C SER A 64 -34.50 -1.99 1.33
N ASP A 65 -34.67 -0.67 1.16
CA ASP A 65 -34.84 0.05 -0.12
C ASP A 65 -33.53 0.42 -0.81
N MET A 66 -32.39 0.18 -0.16
CA MET A 66 -31.04 0.43 -0.69
C MET A 66 -30.29 -0.89 -0.90
N ARG A 67 -29.22 -0.83 -1.69
CA ARG A 67 -28.34 -1.99 -1.84
C ARG A 67 -27.42 -2.10 -0.62
N VAL A 68 -27.54 -3.22 0.13
CA VAL A 68 -26.67 -3.55 1.26
C VAL A 68 -25.82 -4.76 0.92
N ILE A 69 -24.48 -4.61 1.02
CA ILE A 69 -23.51 -5.67 0.82
C ILE A 69 -23.19 -6.32 2.18
N LYS A 70 -23.40 -7.65 2.27
CA LYS A 70 -23.39 -8.40 3.53
C LYS A 70 -22.10 -9.20 3.78
N THR A 71 -21.01 -8.92 3.07
CA THR A 71 -19.77 -9.72 3.13
C THR A 71 -19.12 -9.75 4.53
N GLY A 72 -19.33 -8.72 5.35
CA GLY A 72 -18.79 -8.61 6.71
C GLY A 72 -19.77 -8.97 7.85
N LEU A 73 -20.92 -9.55 7.54
CA LEU A 73 -22.03 -9.75 8.48
C LEU A 73 -21.63 -10.53 9.74
N ALA A 74 -20.82 -11.58 9.60
CA ALA A 74 -20.31 -12.38 10.71
C ALA A 74 -19.39 -11.59 11.67
N HIS A 75 -18.86 -10.45 11.23
CA HIS A 75 -17.98 -9.59 12.03
C HIS A 75 -18.66 -8.27 12.44
N GLY A 76 -19.98 -8.18 12.27
CA GLY A 76 -20.73 -6.99 12.61
C GLY A 76 -20.65 -5.85 11.60
N THR A 77 -20.14 -6.08 10.38
CA THR A 77 -19.97 -5.04 9.37
C THR A 77 -20.83 -5.31 8.14
N VAL A 78 -21.49 -4.27 7.64
CA VAL A 78 -22.20 -4.26 6.37
C VAL A 78 -21.84 -2.99 5.59
N THR A 79 -21.94 -3.02 4.25
CA THR A 79 -21.74 -1.82 3.43
C THR A 79 -23.07 -1.39 2.83
N VAL A 80 -23.50 -0.17 3.12
CA VAL A 80 -24.69 0.46 2.56
C VAL A 80 -24.27 1.32 1.36
N LEU A 81 -24.90 1.11 0.20
CA LEU A 81 -24.71 1.96 -0.97
C LEU A 81 -25.75 3.10 -0.95
N CYS A 82 -25.31 4.29 -0.54
CA CYS A 82 -26.15 5.49 -0.52
C CYS A 82 -25.71 6.45 -1.62
N GLN A 83 -26.62 6.82 -2.53
CA GLN A 83 -26.32 7.68 -3.69
C GLN A 83 -25.14 7.19 -4.53
N GLY A 84 -24.98 5.86 -4.67
CA GLY A 84 -23.87 5.23 -5.39
C GLY A 84 -22.54 5.20 -4.63
N GLN A 85 -22.47 5.76 -3.42
CA GLN A 85 -21.27 5.76 -2.57
C GLN A 85 -21.35 4.65 -1.52
N PRO A 86 -20.30 3.84 -1.35
CA PRO A 86 -20.24 2.83 -0.31
C PRO A 86 -19.95 3.47 1.05
N ILE A 87 -20.71 3.07 2.07
CA ILE A 87 -20.48 3.43 3.47
C ILE A 87 -20.35 2.15 4.25
N GLU A 88 -19.20 1.95 4.88
CA GLU A 88 -19.00 0.83 5.79
C GLU A 88 -19.63 1.14 7.16
N LEU A 89 -20.54 0.28 7.59
CA LEU A 89 -21.25 0.41 8.85
C LEU A 89 -20.93 -0.79 9.74
N THR A 90 -20.28 -0.54 10.88
CA THR A 90 -19.89 -1.57 11.84
C THR A 90 -20.74 -1.42 13.12
N THR A 91 -21.32 -2.51 13.59
CA THR A 91 -22.03 -2.55 14.87
C THR A 91 -21.05 -2.34 16.02
N PHE A 92 -21.45 -1.54 17.04
CA PHE A 92 -20.65 -1.41 18.27
C PHE A 92 -20.44 -2.78 18.89
N ARG A 93 -19.23 -3.06 19.32
CA ARG A 93 -18.90 -4.36 19.85
C ARG A 93 -17.82 -4.30 20.93
N VAL A 94 -17.87 -5.29 21.79
CA VAL A 94 -16.79 -5.67 22.68
C VAL A 94 -16.11 -6.88 22.08
N ASP A 95 -14.81 -6.83 21.93
CA ASP A 95 -14.04 -7.98 21.50
C ASP A 95 -13.81 -8.90 22.72
N GLY A 96 -14.03 -10.22 22.56
CA GLY A 96 -13.75 -11.22 23.57
C GLY A 96 -12.25 -11.52 23.68
N GLU A 97 -11.91 -12.65 24.31
CA GLU A 97 -10.53 -13.10 24.41
C GLU A 97 -9.92 -13.40 23.01
N TYR A 98 -8.62 -13.18 22.87
CA TYR A 98 -7.88 -13.42 21.63
C TYR A 98 -6.94 -14.62 21.83
N HIS A 99 -7.30 -15.78 21.29
CA HIS A 99 -6.44 -16.97 21.37
C HIS A 99 -5.49 -17.07 20.17
N ASP A 100 -5.84 -16.53 19.01
CA ASP A 100 -5.06 -16.60 17.78
C ASP A 100 -4.25 -15.32 17.46
N MET A 101 -4.25 -14.35 18.40
CA MET A 101 -3.62 -13.00 18.22
C MET A 101 -4.07 -12.25 16.96
N ARG A 102 -5.30 -12.53 16.51
CA ARG A 102 -5.84 -11.92 15.29
C ARG A 102 -7.30 -11.52 15.43
N ARG A 103 -8.11 -12.44 15.93
CA ARG A 103 -9.56 -12.25 16.02
C ARG A 103 -10.01 -12.60 17.42
N PRO A 104 -10.92 -11.83 17.98
CA PRO A 104 -11.58 -12.26 19.20
C PRO A 104 -12.38 -13.54 18.89
N ASP A 105 -12.32 -14.53 19.76
CA ASP A 105 -13.06 -15.79 19.59
C ASP A 105 -14.55 -15.54 19.52
N ASN A 106 -15.02 -14.56 20.27
CA ASN A 106 -16.40 -14.12 20.27
C ASN A 106 -16.48 -12.59 20.18
N VAL A 107 -17.44 -12.11 19.41
CA VAL A 107 -17.80 -10.70 19.33
C VAL A 107 -19.16 -10.54 19.99
N THR A 108 -19.22 -9.69 21.00
CA THR A 108 -20.49 -9.34 21.65
C THR A 108 -20.91 -7.94 21.22
N PHE A 109 -22.07 -7.83 20.60
CA PHE A 109 -22.62 -6.53 20.24
C PHE A 109 -23.05 -5.75 21.48
N THR A 110 -22.82 -4.45 21.46
CA THR A 110 -23.17 -3.52 22.53
C THR A 110 -23.94 -2.33 21.98
N ARG A 111 -24.66 -1.63 22.83
CA ARG A 111 -25.30 -0.36 22.45
C ARG A 111 -24.47 0.87 22.88
N ARG A 112 -23.29 0.66 23.45
CA ARG A 112 -22.42 1.70 24.01
C ARG A 112 -21.25 1.97 23.08
N ILE A 113 -21.13 3.20 22.61
CA ILE A 113 -20.00 3.64 21.76
C ILE A 113 -18.67 3.57 22.53
N GLU A 114 -18.72 3.78 23.85
CA GLU A 114 -17.54 3.71 24.72
C GLU A 114 -16.83 2.36 24.61
N ASP A 115 -17.59 1.29 24.55
CA ASP A 115 -17.05 -0.08 24.44
C ASP A 115 -16.38 -0.28 23.06
N ASP A 116 -16.98 0.24 21.99
CA ASP A 116 -16.38 0.15 20.66
C ASP A 116 -15.10 0.99 20.53
N LEU A 117 -15.05 2.17 21.13
CA LEU A 117 -13.87 3.02 21.12
C LEU A 117 -12.71 2.43 21.93
N SER A 118 -13.01 1.74 23.06
CA SER A 118 -12.00 1.16 23.96
C SER A 118 -11.19 0.04 23.33
N ARG A 119 -11.74 -0.72 22.36
CA ARG A 119 -11.07 -1.84 21.68
C ARG A 119 -10.21 -1.40 20.49
N ARG A 120 -10.24 -0.12 20.10
CA ARG A 120 -9.51 0.40 18.94
C ARG A 120 -8.00 0.41 19.19
N ASP A 121 -7.24 0.51 18.11
CA ASP A 121 -5.78 0.43 18.15
C ASP A 121 -5.12 1.69 18.76
N PHE A 122 -5.43 2.86 18.21
CA PHE A 122 -4.75 4.11 18.58
C PHE A 122 -5.75 5.20 18.93
N THR A 123 -5.36 6.08 19.86
CA THR A 123 -6.19 7.19 20.37
C THR A 123 -6.69 8.08 19.24
N VAL A 124 -5.86 8.39 18.26
CA VAL A 124 -6.19 9.22 17.08
C VAL A 124 -7.26 8.60 16.16
N ASN A 125 -7.56 7.31 16.31
CA ASN A 125 -8.62 6.59 15.61
C ASN A 125 -9.77 6.17 16.55
N ALA A 126 -9.66 6.46 17.85
CA ALA A 126 -10.62 6.06 18.88
C ALA A 126 -11.52 7.23 19.32
N MET A 127 -11.99 7.98 18.36
CA MET A 127 -12.94 9.08 18.52
C MET A 127 -14.19 8.81 17.68
N ALA A 128 -15.30 9.44 18.07
CA ALA A 128 -16.58 9.32 17.38
C ALA A 128 -17.27 10.68 17.27
N TYR A 129 -18.00 10.89 16.18
CA TYR A 129 -18.72 12.14 15.95
C TYR A 129 -20.07 11.90 15.29
N ASN A 130 -21.10 12.57 15.80
CA ASN A 130 -22.34 12.87 15.07
C ASN A 130 -22.81 14.28 15.40
N ALA A 131 -23.80 14.78 14.66
CA ALA A 131 -24.29 16.15 14.84
C ALA A 131 -25.10 16.35 16.13
N THR A 132 -25.67 15.27 16.70
CA THR A 132 -26.52 15.31 17.90
C THR A 132 -25.70 15.28 19.18
N ASP A 133 -24.74 14.33 19.27
CA ASP A 133 -23.95 14.10 20.49
C ASP A 133 -22.63 14.89 20.47
N GLY A 134 -22.27 15.48 19.32
CA GLY A 134 -20.97 16.14 19.11
C GLY A 134 -19.81 15.17 19.00
N LEU A 135 -18.62 15.65 19.34
CA LEU A 135 -17.38 14.86 19.33
C LEU A 135 -17.19 14.14 20.66
N ILE A 136 -16.99 12.82 20.58
CA ILE A 136 -16.70 11.94 21.72
C ILE A 136 -15.22 11.56 21.62
N ASP A 137 -14.42 12.00 22.58
CA ASP A 137 -13.02 11.64 22.77
C ASP A 137 -12.82 11.17 24.21
N LEU A 138 -12.64 9.87 24.41
CA LEU A 138 -12.49 9.26 25.73
C LEU A 138 -11.03 8.99 26.10
N PHE A 139 -10.17 8.97 25.11
CA PHE A 139 -8.80 8.49 25.23
C PHE A 139 -7.76 9.57 24.88
N GLY A 140 -8.21 10.82 24.70
CA GLY A 140 -7.30 11.96 24.42
C GLY A 140 -6.78 12.02 22.99
N GLY A 141 -7.56 11.46 22.03
CA GLY A 141 -7.21 11.43 20.62
C GLY A 141 -6.97 12.82 20.01
N ILE A 142 -7.73 13.85 20.44
CA ILE A 142 -7.53 15.24 19.99
C ILE A 142 -6.16 15.76 20.46
N ASN A 143 -5.80 15.50 21.72
CA ASN A 143 -4.50 15.93 22.24
C ASN A 143 -3.35 15.26 21.48
N ASP A 144 -3.47 13.98 21.21
CA ASP A 144 -2.46 13.23 20.46
C ASP A 144 -2.42 13.67 18.97
N LEU A 145 -3.53 14.01 18.34
CA LEU A 145 -3.56 14.64 17.02
C LEU A 145 -2.82 15.98 16.98
N ASN A 146 -3.08 16.86 17.97
CA ASN A 146 -2.45 18.16 18.06
C ASN A 146 -0.96 18.03 18.36
N SER A 147 -0.57 17.07 19.19
CA SER A 147 0.83 16.78 19.55
C SER A 147 1.55 15.93 18.50
N LYS A 148 0.82 15.44 17.48
CA LYS A 148 1.35 14.55 16.43
C LYS A 148 1.94 13.26 17.01
N ILE A 149 1.20 12.59 17.88
CA ILE A 149 1.62 11.36 18.56
C ILE A 149 0.73 10.19 18.14
N ILE A 150 1.35 9.03 17.90
CA ILE A 150 0.68 7.73 17.79
C ILE A 150 0.81 7.01 19.12
N ARG A 151 -0.30 6.89 19.81
CA ARG A 151 -0.44 6.25 21.12
C ARG A 151 -1.51 5.18 21.05
N THR A 152 -1.30 4.02 21.68
CA THR A 152 -2.32 2.99 21.81
C THR A 152 -3.47 3.43 22.74
N VAL A 153 -4.66 2.88 22.51
CA VAL A 153 -5.75 2.98 23.48
C VAL A 153 -5.46 2.05 24.64
N GLY A 154 -5.34 2.56 25.85
CA GLY A 154 -5.02 1.76 27.03
C GLY A 154 -3.57 1.28 27.06
N ASP A 155 -3.32 0.12 27.67
CA ASP A 155 -1.97 -0.44 27.81
C ASP A 155 -1.44 -0.97 26.47
N PRO A 156 -0.27 -0.53 25.97
CA PRO A 156 0.28 -0.96 24.71
C PRO A 156 0.67 -2.44 24.68
N TYR A 157 1.08 -3.02 25.82
CA TYR A 157 1.40 -4.44 25.89
C TYR A 157 0.16 -5.32 25.73
N GLU A 158 -0.96 -4.92 26.32
CA GLU A 158 -2.27 -5.60 26.14
C GLU A 158 -2.71 -5.47 24.69
N ARG A 159 -2.72 -4.24 24.14
CA ARG A 159 -3.17 -3.97 22.75
C ARG A 159 -2.41 -4.76 21.70
N PHE A 160 -1.08 -4.87 21.84
CA PHE A 160 -0.26 -5.62 20.90
C PHE A 160 -0.32 -7.14 21.13
N SER A 161 -0.65 -7.57 22.35
CA SER A 161 -0.90 -8.99 22.64
C SER A 161 -2.23 -9.49 22.07
N GLU A 162 -3.24 -8.63 21.93
CA GLU A 162 -4.52 -8.95 21.28
C GLU A 162 -4.37 -9.16 19.75
N ASP A 163 -3.74 -8.21 19.05
CA ASP A 163 -3.41 -8.33 17.62
C ASP A 163 -2.03 -7.73 17.38
N ALA A 164 -1.04 -8.61 17.22
CA ALA A 164 0.34 -8.18 16.97
C ALA A 164 0.50 -7.39 15.66
N LEU A 165 -0.45 -7.46 14.72
CA LEU A 165 -0.41 -6.59 13.53
C LEU A 165 -0.51 -5.10 13.91
N ARG A 166 -1.06 -4.77 15.06
CA ARG A 166 -1.09 -3.37 15.56
C ARG A 166 0.31 -2.78 15.71
N ILE A 167 1.35 -3.60 15.91
CA ILE A 167 2.75 -3.17 15.87
C ILE A 167 3.07 -2.58 14.49
N MET A 168 2.79 -3.29 13.41
CA MET A 168 3.01 -2.79 12.04
C MET A 168 2.17 -1.55 11.75
N ARG A 169 0.94 -1.52 12.26
CA ARG A 169 0.02 -0.38 12.09
C ARG A 169 0.52 0.89 12.78
N ALA A 170 1.18 0.78 13.95
CA ALA A 170 1.79 1.94 14.64
C ALA A 170 2.81 2.63 13.73
N PHE A 171 3.75 1.87 13.18
CA PHE A 171 4.76 2.41 12.25
C PHE A 171 4.16 2.91 10.94
N ARG A 172 3.15 2.22 10.40
CA ARG A 172 2.43 2.69 9.21
C ARG A 172 1.70 4.01 9.44
N PHE A 173 0.98 4.18 10.56
CA PHE A 173 0.32 5.44 10.86
C PHE A 173 1.34 6.57 11.12
N SER A 174 2.46 6.28 11.76
CA SER A 174 3.56 7.22 11.86
C SER A 174 4.05 7.67 10.47
N ALA A 175 4.25 6.73 9.54
CA ALA A 175 4.65 7.04 8.17
C ALA A 175 3.59 7.82 7.37
N GLN A 176 2.30 7.51 7.56
CA GLN A 176 1.21 8.18 6.86
C GLN A 176 0.96 9.61 7.35
N LEU A 177 1.05 9.83 8.65
CA LEU A 177 0.68 11.08 9.27
C LEU A 177 1.89 11.99 9.55
N GLY A 178 3.11 11.46 9.55
CA GLY A 178 4.32 12.15 10.00
C GLY A 178 4.33 12.37 11.51
N PHE A 179 3.70 11.46 12.27
CA PHE A 179 3.57 11.54 13.72
C PHE A 179 4.65 10.69 14.42
N GLU A 180 5.05 11.12 15.62
CA GLU A 180 5.93 10.34 16.49
C GLU A 180 5.17 9.20 17.15
N ILE A 181 5.83 8.06 17.34
CA ILE A 181 5.29 6.99 18.17
C ILE A 181 5.67 7.27 19.61
N GLU A 182 4.70 7.22 20.53
CA GLU A 182 4.95 7.37 21.97
C GLU A 182 5.96 6.33 22.47
N ASP A 183 6.81 6.73 23.41
CA ASP A 183 7.90 5.87 23.93
C ASP A 183 7.39 4.54 24.52
N ALA A 184 6.30 4.57 25.29
CA ALA A 184 5.70 3.36 25.86
C ALA A 184 5.15 2.44 24.75
N THR A 185 4.48 3.02 23.74
CA THR A 185 3.98 2.30 22.56
C THR A 185 5.12 1.70 21.75
N CYS A 186 6.22 2.44 21.54
CA CYS A 186 7.41 1.95 20.84
C CYS A 186 8.15 0.86 21.64
N GLY A 187 8.24 1.01 22.95
CA GLY A 187 8.84 0.00 23.85
C GLY A 187 8.07 -1.33 23.81
N ALA A 188 6.75 -1.28 23.88
CA ALA A 188 5.90 -2.46 23.76
C ALA A 188 6.02 -3.11 22.35
N ALA A 189 6.11 -2.31 21.28
CA ALA A 189 6.33 -2.82 19.93
C ALA A 189 7.66 -3.57 19.80
N SER A 190 8.71 -3.07 20.44
CA SER A 190 10.02 -3.77 20.51
C SER A 190 9.93 -5.08 21.29
N ALA A 191 9.33 -5.04 22.48
CA ALA A 191 9.25 -6.19 23.40
C ALA A 191 8.40 -7.34 22.82
N LEU A 192 7.37 -7.03 22.02
CA LEU A 192 6.42 -8.00 21.46
C LEU A 192 6.62 -8.24 19.96
N SER A 193 7.72 -7.78 19.37
CA SER A 193 8.00 -7.88 17.94
C SER A 193 8.05 -9.33 17.43
N ASP A 194 8.46 -10.29 18.27
CA ASP A 194 8.48 -11.73 17.96
C ASP A 194 7.10 -12.30 17.65
N LYS A 195 6.04 -11.74 18.25
CA LYS A 195 4.66 -12.13 17.98
C LYS A 195 4.21 -11.87 16.53
N LEU A 196 4.91 -11.04 15.78
CA LEU A 196 4.69 -10.88 14.34
C LEU A 196 4.91 -12.19 13.56
N SER A 197 5.70 -13.11 14.09
CA SER A 197 5.88 -14.44 13.48
C SER A 197 4.58 -15.25 13.40
N LEU A 198 3.61 -14.97 14.24
CA LEU A 198 2.29 -15.61 14.31
C LEU A 198 1.28 -15.00 13.32
N ILE A 199 1.58 -13.83 12.77
CA ILE A 199 0.68 -13.12 11.86
C ILE A 199 0.89 -13.59 10.42
N ALA A 200 -0.21 -13.75 9.68
CA ALA A 200 -0.18 -14.08 8.26
C ALA A 200 0.69 -13.09 7.47
N LYS A 201 1.60 -13.60 6.67
CA LYS A 201 2.61 -12.82 5.94
C LYS A 201 1.98 -11.81 4.98
N GLU A 202 0.84 -12.14 4.41
CA GLU A 202 0.06 -11.24 3.54
C GLU A 202 -0.41 -9.98 4.27
N ARG A 203 -0.82 -10.11 5.55
CA ARG A 203 -1.23 -8.97 6.39
C ARG A 203 -0.02 -8.08 6.72
N ILE A 204 1.10 -8.69 7.12
CA ILE A 204 2.36 -7.98 7.40
C ILE A 204 2.81 -7.23 6.14
N PHE A 205 2.79 -7.90 4.98
CA PHE A 205 3.20 -7.30 3.72
C PHE A 205 2.30 -6.14 3.29
N SER A 206 1.00 -6.27 3.48
CA SER A 206 0.05 -5.17 3.21
C SER A 206 0.37 -3.92 4.04
N GLU A 207 0.67 -4.07 5.34
CA GLU A 207 1.05 -2.95 6.20
C GLU A 207 2.43 -2.37 5.82
N LEU A 208 3.42 -3.23 5.51
CA LEU A 208 4.73 -2.80 5.01
C LEU A 208 4.61 -1.98 3.73
N LEU A 209 3.83 -2.48 2.77
CA LEU A 209 3.63 -1.81 1.48
C LEU A 209 3.00 -0.42 1.66
N ARG A 210 1.95 -0.34 2.48
CA ARG A 210 1.33 0.94 2.85
C ARG A 210 2.29 1.87 3.58
N LEU A 211 3.20 1.34 4.40
CA LEU A 211 4.20 2.12 5.11
C LEU A 211 5.21 2.71 4.13
N ILE A 212 5.84 1.89 3.28
CA ILE A 212 6.85 2.37 2.33
C ILE A 212 6.26 3.31 1.27
N CYS A 213 4.97 3.14 0.93
CA CYS A 213 4.24 4.02 0.03
C CYS A 213 3.62 5.25 0.72
N SER A 214 3.92 5.48 1.99
CA SER A 214 3.46 6.65 2.73
C SER A 214 4.36 7.88 2.48
N PRO A 215 3.90 9.11 2.83
CA PRO A 215 4.68 10.33 2.65
C PRO A 215 5.95 10.40 3.50
N TYR A 216 5.98 9.75 4.68
CA TYR A 216 7.06 9.87 5.67
C TYR A 216 7.60 8.49 6.10
N PRO A 217 8.12 7.64 5.17
CA PRO A 217 8.49 6.25 5.50
C PRO A 217 9.82 6.12 6.25
N GLU A 218 10.70 7.12 6.14
CA GLU A 218 12.09 7.04 6.57
C GLU A 218 12.22 6.82 8.07
N LYS A 219 11.70 7.73 8.87
CA LYS A 219 11.82 7.68 10.34
C LYS A 219 11.17 6.43 10.93
N PRO A 220 9.94 6.03 10.56
CA PRO A 220 9.34 4.79 11.04
C PRO A 220 10.15 3.53 10.69
N LEU A 221 10.75 3.44 9.51
CA LEU A 221 11.60 2.31 9.14
C LEU A 221 12.89 2.25 9.97
N LEU A 222 13.52 3.40 10.25
CA LEU A 222 14.66 3.48 11.15
C LEU A 222 14.29 3.05 12.57
N GLN A 223 13.12 3.46 13.07
CA GLN A 223 12.59 3.02 14.36
C GLN A 223 12.27 1.52 14.38
N MET A 224 11.65 0.97 13.32
CA MET A 224 11.42 -0.48 13.20
C MET A 224 12.72 -1.28 13.25
N ARG A 225 13.77 -0.77 12.62
CA ARG A 225 15.09 -1.39 12.65
C ARG A 225 15.68 -1.39 14.04
N SER A 226 15.73 -0.24 14.71
CA SER A 226 16.27 -0.09 16.08
C SER A 226 15.46 -0.88 17.12
N ALA A 227 14.13 -0.98 16.93
CA ALA A 227 13.25 -1.78 17.78
C ALA A 227 13.30 -3.29 17.49
N GLY A 228 14.10 -3.74 16.51
CA GLY A 228 14.19 -5.15 16.13
C GLY A 228 12.97 -5.72 15.37
N VAL A 229 12.02 -4.87 15.00
CA VAL A 229 10.79 -5.28 14.31
C VAL A 229 11.06 -5.76 12.89
N LEU A 230 12.00 -5.12 12.16
CA LEU A 230 12.28 -5.44 10.75
C LEU A 230 12.71 -6.90 10.53
N ARG A 231 13.40 -7.52 11.48
CA ARG A 231 13.83 -8.92 11.37
C ARG A 231 12.65 -9.90 11.24
N TYR A 232 11.50 -9.59 11.85
CA TYR A 232 10.29 -10.42 11.78
C TYR A 232 9.47 -10.15 10.51
N VAL A 233 9.76 -9.04 9.84
CA VAL A 233 9.14 -8.62 8.58
C VAL A 233 9.98 -9.08 7.39
N LEU A 234 11.27 -8.72 7.36
CA LEU A 234 12.17 -8.92 6.20
C LEU A 234 13.15 -10.09 6.38
N GLY A 235 13.09 -10.81 7.52
CA GLY A 235 14.00 -11.91 7.82
C GLY A 235 15.44 -11.43 8.06
N GLU A 236 16.40 -12.05 7.41
CA GLU A 236 17.83 -11.70 7.53
C GLU A 236 18.20 -10.39 6.81
N TYR A 237 17.34 -9.90 5.91
CA TYR A 237 17.61 -8.67 5.20
C TYR A 237 17.28 -7.45 6.07
N THR A 238 18.20 -6.49 6.09
CA THR A 238 18.01 -5.20 6.75
C THR A 238 18.43 -4.08 5.80
N PRO A 239 17.48 -3.21 5.38
CA PRO A 239 17.81 -2.08 4.49
C PRO A 239 18.75 -1.09 5.16
N SER A 240 19.72 -0.57 4.39
CA SER A 240 20.65 0.46 4.88
C SER A 240 19.96 1.82 5.05
N ASP A 241 20.65 2.76 5.73
CA ASP A 241 20.18 4.14 5.84
C ASP A 241 19.99 4.77 4.45
N ARG A 242 20.88 4.42 3.51
CA ARG A 242 20.77 4.87 2.12
C ARG A 242 19.49 4.38 1.46
N ALA A 243 19.19 3.09 1.52
CA ALA A 243 17.97 2.53 0.95
C ALA A 243 16.72 3.16 1.57
N ILE A 244 16.71 3.37 2.89
CA ILE A 244 15.60 3.99 3.60
C ILE A 244 15.42 5.46 3.16
N SER A 245 16.49 6.26 3.11
CA SER A 245 16.41 7.68 2.73
C SER A 245 15.97 7.88 1.28
N LEU A 246 16.37 6.97 0.37
CA LEU A 246 15.98 7.03 -1.03
C LEU A 246 14.49 6.79 -1.26
N LEU A 247 13.77 6.16 -0.34
CA LEU A 247 12.32 5.98 -0.46
C LEU A 247 11.57 7.30 -0.65
N SER A 248 11.97 8.36 0.05
CA SER A 248 11.34 9.68 -0.08
C SER A 248 11.75 10.43 -1.36
N ALA A 249 12.80 9.99 -2.04
CA ALA A 249 13.33 10.62 -3.25
C ALA A 249 12.76 10.06 -4.57
N VAL A 250 11.94 9.01 -4.50
CA VAL A 250 11.34 8.35 -5.66
C VAL A 250 9.82 8.49 -5.70
N GLU A 251 9.24 8.19 -6.85
CA GLU A 251 7.79 8.18 -7.04
C GLU A 251 7.10 7.24 -6.02
N ASN A 252 5.88 7.62 -5.64
CA ASN A 252 5.07 6.84 -4.71
C ASN A 252 4.32 5.71 -5.45
N ASP A 253 5.08 4.79 -5.99
CA ASP A 253 4.62 3.58 -6.66
C ASP A 253 5.18 2.34 -5.97
N GLU A 254 4.35 1.30 -5.84
CA GLU A 254 4.68 0.09 -5.09
C GLU A 254 5.96 -0.59 -5.59
N ILE A 255 6.13 -0.71 -6.91
CA ILE A 255 7.24 -1.44 -7.51
C ILE A 255 8.53 -0.66 -7.33
N THR A 256 8.49 0.66 -7.58
CA THR A 256 9.61 1.57 -7.38
C THR A 256 10.05 1.57 -5.91
N ARG A 257 9.13 1.71 -4.97
CA ARG A 257 9.41 1.71 -3.54
C ARG A 257 9.97 0.37 -3.05
N LEU A 258 9.46 -0.75 -3.57
CA LEU A 258 10.03 -2.08 -3.28
C LEU A 258 11.44 -2.23 -3.85
N ALA A 259 11.68 -1.81 -5.10
CA ALA A 259 13.02 -1.88 -5.68
C ALA A 259 14.03 -1.02 -4.90
N VAL A 260 13.61 0.18 -4.44
CA VAL A 260 14.45 1.04 -3.58
C VAL A 260 14.71 0.41 -2.23
N LEU A 261 13.70 -0.19 -1.59
CA LEU A 261 13.88 -0.86 -0.29
C LEU A 261 14.96 -1.95 -0.34
N PHE A 262 15.10 -2.62 -1.50
CA PHE A 262 16.08 -3.69 -1.71
C PHE A 262 17.31 -3.28 -2.53
N CYS A 263 17.54 -1.98 -2.77
CA CYS A 263 18.57 -1.52 -3.73
C CYS A 263 20.01 -1.84 -3.32
N ASP A 264 20.27 -2.11 -2.06
CA ASP A 264 21.59 -2.45 -1.49
C ASP A 264 21.83 -3.97 -1.35
N THR A 265 20.89 -4.80 -1.80
CA THR A 265 21.06 -6.25 -1.92
C THR A 265 20.90 -6.69 -3.38
N ASP A 266 21.05 -7.99 -3.66
CA ASP A 266 20.83 -8.57 -4.99
C ASP A 266 19.36 -8.97 -5.21
N GLY A 267 19.00 -9.19 -6.48
CA GLY A 267 17.64 -9.60 -6.83
C GLY A 267 17.26 -10.99 -6.32
N GLU A 268 18.21 -11.86 -6.02
CA GLU A 268 17.92 -13.17 -5.44
C GLU A 268 17.45 -13.02 -3.98
N CYS A 269 18.14 -12.24 -3.18
CA CYS A 269 17.73 -11.90 -1.82
C CYS A 269 16.36 -11.20 -1.82
N ALA A 270 16.18 -10.17 -2.66
CA ALA A 270 14.90 -9.47 -2.80
C ALA A 270 13.75 -10.43 -3.15
N ARG A 271 13.98 -11.35 -4.10
CA ARG A 271 13.00 -12.36 -4.52
C ARG A 271 12.62 -13.31 -3.39
N LYS A 272 13.62 -13.79 -2.62
CA LYS A 272 13.39 -14.66 -1.46
C LYS A 272 12.53 -13.98 -0.40
N VAL A 273 12.86 -12.73 -0.04
CA VAL A 273 12.11 -11.95 0.95
C VAL A 273 10.69 -11.68 0.47
N LEU A 274 10.51 -11.19 -0.77
CA LEU A 274 9.19 -10.92 -1.34
C LEU A 274 8.33 -12.19 -1.46
N ALA A 275 8.94 -13.33 -1.79
CA ALA A 275 8.25 -14.62 -1.82
C ALA A 275 7.80 -15.06 -0.42
N SER A 276 8.65 -14.90 0.61
CA SER A 276 8.29 -15.21 2.00
C SER A 276 7.14 -14.36 2.52
N LEU A 277 7.03 -13.11 2.06
CA LEU A 277 5.95 -12.18 2.36
C LEU A 277 4.68 -12.42 1.52
N LYS A 278 4.68 -13.44 0.63
CA LYS A 278 3.56 -13.74 -0.27
C LYS A 278 3.22 -12.60 -1.23
N ALA A 279 4.20 -11.80 -1.62
CA ALA A 279 4.03 -10.77 -2.62
C ALA A 279 3.51 -11.34 -3.95
N SER A 280 2.67 -10.57 -4.66
CA SER A 280 2.16 -10.93 -5.99
C SER A 280 3.28 -11.04 -7.04
N GLY A 281 2.99 -11.67 -8.18
CA GLY A 281 3.94 -11.75 -9.29
C GLY A 281 4.43 -10.37 -9.73
N ARG A 282 3.52 -9.39 -9.82
CA ARG A 282 3.85 -8.00 -10.16
C ARG A 282 4.79 -7.36 -9.13
N GLN A 283 4.54 -7.51 -7.85
CA GLN A 283 5.39 -6.95 -6.79
C GLN A 283 6.77 -7.61 -6.75
N ARG A 284 6.86 -8.91 -7.09
CA ARG A 284 8.14 -9.63 -7.19
C ARG A 284 9.01 -9.19 -8.37
N SER A 285 8.47 -8.50 -9.38
CA SER A 285 9.28 -7.93 -10.47
C SER A 285 10.29 -6.89 -9.97
N ALA A 286 10.07 -6.28 -8.79
CA ALA A 286 11.04 -5.39 -8.14
C ALA A 286 12.42 -6.03 -7.98
N ALA A 287 12.52 -7.35 -7.80
CA ALA A 287 13.78 -8.07 -7.70
C ALA A 287 14.63 -7.99 -8.99
N ALA A 288 13.99 -8.07 -10.16
CA ALA A 288 14.69 -7.93 -11.43
C ALA A 288 15.15 -6.47 -11.66
N ILE A 289 14.37 -5.50 -11.19
CA ILE A 289 14.74 -4.08 -11.23
C ILE A 289 15.97 -3.82 -10.35
N VAL A 290 16.07 -4.44 -9.18
CA VAL A 290 17.23 -4.34 -8.28
C VAL A 290 18.51 -4.79 -8.98
N ASP A 291 18.49 -5.94 -9.67
CA ASP A 291 19.67 -6.43 -10.41
C ASP A 291 20.01 -5.51 -11.60
N ALA A 292 19.00 -5.11 -12.36
CA ALA A 292 19.18 -4.22 -13.50
C ALA A 292 19.72 -2.85 -13.08
N ALA A 293 19.29 -2.29 -11.96
CA ALA A 293 19.74 -1.00 -11.47
C ALA A 293 21.24 -0.95 -11.10
N LYS A 294 21.91 -2.08 -10.96
CA LYS A 294 23.36 -2.18 -10.72
C LYS A 294 24.19 -2.03 -11.99
N VAL A 295 23.56 -2.11 -13.14
CA VAL A 295 24.24 -2.01 -14.45
C VAL A 295 24.39 -0.53 -14.83
N CYS A 296 25.48 -0.20 -15.50
CA CYS A 296 25.71 1.11 -16.10
C CYS A 296 25.05 1.16 -17.49
N TYR A 297 24.17 2.12 -17.70
CA TYR A 297 23.50 2.38 -18.98
C TYR A 297 24.03 3.67 -19.57
N SER A 298 24.52 3.61 -20.81
CA SER A 298 25.15 4.75 -21.47
C SER A 298 24.79 4.89 -22.95
N SER A 299 24.16 3.87 -23.53
CA SER A 299 23.84 3.81 -24.94
C SER A 299 22.37 3.40 -25.19
N ARG A 300 21.91 3.70 -26.42
CA ARG A 300 20.64 3.24 -26.95
C ARG A 300 20.51 1.70 -26.91
N GLN A 301 21.59 1.00 -27.22
CA GLN A 301 21.65 -0.46 -27.20
C GLN A 301 21.45 -1.01 -25.79
N ASP A 302 22.06 -0.36 -24.79
CA ASP A 302 21.85 -0.76 -23.38
C ASP A 302 20.37 -0.61 -23.00
N MET A 303 19.74 0.50 -23.40
CA MET A 303 18.34 0.76 -23.11
C MET A 303 17.40 -0.22 -23.85
N ALA A 304 17.69 -0.54 -25.11
CA ALA A 304 16.91 -1.53 -25.86
C ALA A 304 16.98 -2.92 -25.20
N ARG A 305 18.16 -3.36 -24.74
CA ARG A 305 18.32 -4.61 -23.99
C ARG A 305 17.57 -4.58 -22.66
N LEU A 306 17.62 -3.47 -21.95
CA LEU A 306 16.91 -3.29 -20.69
C LEU A 306 15.38 -3.39 -20.90
N ARG A 307 14.86 -2.71 -21.93
CA ARG A 307 13.44 -2.78 -22.29
C ARG A 307 13.02 -4.17 -22.76
N ALA A 308 13.87 -4.87 -23.48
CA ALA A 308 13.62 -6.25 -23.87
C ALA A 308 13.51 -7.19 -22.64
N ALA A 309 14.31 -6.94 -21.59
CA ALA A 309 14.32 -7.74 -20.36
C ALA A 309 13.19 -7.39 -19.41
N LEU A 310 12.87 -6.11 -19.22
CA LEU A 310 11.97 -5.63 -18.16
C LEU A 310 10.69 -4.96 -18.69
N SER A 311 10.55 -4.74 -19.97
CA SER A 311 9.41 -4.05 -20.58
C SER A 311 9.14 -2.70 -19.91
N ALA A 312 7.94 -2.47 -19.36
CA ALA A 312 7.57 -1.22 -18.70
C ALA A 312 8.41 -0.90 -17.43
N ASP A 313 9.04 -1.89 -16.81
CA ASP A 313 9.86 -1.69 -15.61
C ASP A 313 11.29 -1.21 -15.93
N ALA A 314 11.68 -1.17 -17.21
CA ALA A 314 12.99 -0.70 -17.65
C ALA A 314 13.27 0.75 -17.23
N ASP A 315 12.27 1.62 -17.29
CA ASP A 315 12.39 3.03 -16.91
C ASP A 315 12.67 3.18 -15.42
N ILE A 316 12.02 2.37 -14.58
CA ILE A 316 12.29 2.33 -13.13
C ILE A 316 13.73 1.89 -12.87
N ALA A 317 14.20 0.84 -13.55
CA ALA A 317 15.57 0.32 -13.40
C ALA A 317 16.64 1.36 -13.80
N LEU A 318 16.43 2.08 -14.91
CA LEU A 318 17.34 3.14 -15.34
C LEU A 318 17.36 4.30 -14.34
N ARG A 319 16.21 4.80 -13.90
CA ARG A 319 16.11 5.87 -12.90
C ARG A 319 16.81 5.47 -11.60
N LEU A 320 16.60 4.23 -11.14
CA LEU A 320 17.25 3.71 -9.95
C LEU A 320 18.76 3.56 -10.16
N SER A 321 19.22 3.09 -11.32
CA SER A 321 20.65 3.02 -11.65
C SER A 321 21.34 4.39 -11.59
N VAL A 322 20.69 5.44 -12.09
CA VAL A 322 21.19 6.82 -11.99
C VAL A 322 21.18 7.31 -10.53
N LEU A 323 20.13 7.02 -9.79
CA LEU A 323 19.99 7.40 -8.38
C LEU A 323 21.05 6.73 -7.50
N LEU A 324 21.40 5.49 -7.81
CA LEU A 324 22.46 4.74 -7.13
C LEU A 324 23.88 5.17 -7.56
N GLY A 325 24.01 5.95 -8.64
CA GLY A 325 25.30 6.41 -9.19
C GLY A 325 25.98 5.40 -10.13
N ASN A 326 25.29 4.34 -10.51
CA ASN A 326 25.82 3.33 -11.46
C ASN A 326 25.78 3.85 -12.90
N SER A 327 24.76 4.63 -13.26
CA SER A 327 24.65 5.34 -14.54
C SER A 327 24.81 6.84 -14.35
N LYS A 328 25.32 7.53 -15.38
CA LYS A 328 25.43 9.00 -15.38
C LYS A 328 24.04 9.63 -15.55
N LYS A 329 23.88 10.85 -15.04
CA LYS A 329 22.59 11.58 -15.09
C LYS A 329 22.06 11.79 -16.51
N ASN A 330 22.95 11.94 -17.51
CA ASN A 330 22.55 12.07 -18.92
C ASN A 330 21.96 10.79 -19.52
N ALA A 331 22.14 9.62 -18.88
CA ALA A 331 21.47 8.39 -19.30
C ALA A 331 19.92 8.50 -19.22
N LEU A 332 19.38 9.43 -18.42
CA LEU A 332 17.94 9.68 -18.38
C LEU A 332 17.37 10.16 -19.73
N LEU A 333 18.18 10.70 -20.62
CA LEU A 333 17.77 11.05 -22.00
C LEU A 333 17.37 9.82 -22.83
N LEU A 334 17.83 8.63 -22.44
CA LEU A 334 17.44 7.37 -23.07
C LEU A 334 15.97 6.96 -22.78
N LEU A 335 15.32 7.60 -21.80
CA LEU A 335 13.89 7.37 -21.52
C LEU A 335 13.01 7.84 -22.68
N ASP A 336 13.40 8.91 -23.36
CA ASP A 336 12.69 9.49 -24.50
C ASP A 336 13.00 8.77 -25.83
N ASP A 337 13.94 7.81 -25.84
CA ASP A 337 14.32 7.06 -27.01
C ASP A 337 13.30 5.97 -27.33
N ASN A 338 12.64 6.08 -28.47
CA ASN A 338 11.64 5.13 -28.96
C ASN A 338 12.23 4.03 -29.85
N THR A 339 13.53 3.75 -29.74
CA THR A 339 14.15 2.64 -30.48
C THR A 339 13.43 1.33 -30.25
N PRO A 340 13.06 0.60 -31.32
CA PRO A 340 12.52 -0.75 -31.19
C PRO A 340 13.43 -1.67 -30.38
N TYR A 341 12.84 -2.48 -29.52
CA TYR A 341 13.55 -3.44 -28.68
C TYR A 341 12.97 -4.86 -28.76
N SER A 342 11.98 -5.06 -29.61
CA SER A 342 11.36 -6.36 -29.87
C SER A 342 11.06 -6.57 -31.35
N ILE A 343 11.10 -7.81 -31.79
CA ILE A 343 10.80 -8.21 -33.17
C ILE A 343 9.42 -7.72 -33.63
N SER A 344 8.44 -7.66 -32.73
CA SER A 344 7.08 -7.19 -33.05
C SER A 344 7.00 -5.70 -33.40
N GLN A 345 8.06 -4.93 -33.15
CA GLN A 345 8.17 -3.49 -33.44
C GLN A 345 8.90 -3.22 -34.76
N LEU A 346 9.41 -4.25 -35.43
CA LEU A 346 10.02 -4.12 -36.75
C LEU A 346 8.95 -3.82 -37.82
N ALA A 347 9.34 -3.04 -38.82
CA ALA A 347 8.51 -2.74 -39.99
C ALA A 347 8.36 -3.93 -40.96
N VAL A 348 9.06 -5.04 -40.73
CA VAL A 348 8.92 -6.32 -41.42
C VAL A 348 8.48 -7.41 -40.46
N SER A 349 7.69 -8.33 -40.96
CA SER A 349 7.13 -9.46 -40.20
C SER A 349 7.70 -10.80 -40.71
N GLY A 350 7.42 -11.87 -39.95
CA GLY A 350 7.74 -13.22 -40.40
C GLY A 350 7.09 -13.60 -41.74
N ASN A 351 5.90 -13.06 -42.03
CA ASN A 351 5.21 -13.30 -43.29
C ASN A 351 5.96 -12.65 -44.47
N ASP A 352 6.54 -11.49 -44.28
CA ASP A 352 7.33 -10.84 -45.30
C ASP A 352 8.55 -11.69 -45.64
N LEU A 353 9.21 -12.28 -44.64
CA LEU A 353 10.35 -13.18 -44.84
C LEU A 353 9.97 -14.51 -45.54
N ILE A 354 8.80 -15.05 -45.22
CA ILE A 354 8.23 -16.25 -45.92
C ILE A 354 8.10 -15.97 -47.41
N THR A 355 7.63 -14.77 -47.77
CA THR A 355 7.45 -14.37 -49.17
C THR A 355 8.80 -14.30 -49.93
N LEU A 356 9.91 -14.05 -49.18
CA LEU A 356 11.27 -14.05 -49.70
C LEU A 356 11.95 -15.44 -49.68
N GLY A 357 11.24 -16.48 -49.26
CA GLY A 357 11.73 -17.87 -49.27
C GLY A 357 12.36 -18.34 -47.94
N TYR A 358 12.32 -17.55 -46.88
CA TYR A 358 12.81 -17.97 -45.57
C TYR A 358 11.82 -18.93 -44.91
N SER A 359 12.31 -19.89 -44.13
CA SER A 359 11.46 -20.90 -43.50
C SER A 359 11.92 -21.30 -42.10
N GLY A 360 11.00 -21.76 -41.28
CA GLY A 360 11.29 -22.35 -39.97
C GLY A 360 12.10 -21.44 -39.05
N ARG A 361 13.20 -21.95 -38.50
CA ARG A 361 14.05 -21.24 -37.53
C ARG A 361 14.83 -20.06 -38.12
N GLU A 362 15.00 -20.01 -39.44
CA GLU A 362 15.71 -18.92 -40.11
C GLU A 362 14.94 -17.61 -39.97
N ILE A 363 13.60 -17.63 -40.04
CA ILE A 363 12.78 -16.42 -39.88
C ILE A 363 13.11 -15.70 -38.59
N GLY A 364 13.11 -16.44 -37.45
CA GLY A 364 13.39 -15.86 -36.15
C GLY A 364 14.81 -15.31 -36.03
N LYS A 365 15.80 -16.00 -36.59
CA LYS A 365 17.20 -15.54 -36.60
C LYS A 365 17.38 -14.25 -37.43
N THR A 366 16.74 -14.22 -38.59
CA THR A 366 16.84 -13.06 -39.51
C THR A 366 16.15 -11.83 -38.88
N LEU A 367 14.96 -12.00 -38.30
CA LEU A 367 14.31 -10.91 -37.56
C LEU A 367 15.11 -10.41 -36.36
N ALA A 368 15.81 -11.29 -35.64
CA ALA A 368 16.70 -10.87 -34.55
C ALA A 368 17.91 -10.07 -35.09
N LEU A 369 18.52 -10.45 -36.21
CA LEU A 369 19.61 -9.70 -36.85
C LEU A 369 19.12 -8.31 -37.32
N LEU A 370 17.94 -8.24 -37.94
CA LEU A 370 17.32 -6.98 -38.34
C LEU A 370 17.05 -6.08 -37.15
N LEU A 371 16.60 -6.64 -36.04
CA LEU A 371 16.38 -5.90 -34.82
C LEU A 371 17.69 -5.30 -34.28
N ASP A 372 18.76 -6.06 -34.27
CA ASP A 372 20.10 -5.58 -33.87
C ASP A 372 20.58 -4.40 -34.73
N GLU A 373 20.34 -4.43 -36.04
CA GLU A 373 20.66 -3.29 -36.91
C GLU A 373 19.79 -2.07 -36.66
N VAL A 374 18.46 -2.27 -36.43
CA VAL A 374 17.54 -1.17 -36.08
C VAL A 374 17.90 -0.55 -34.73
N ILE A 375 18.36 -1.34 -33.76
CA ILE A 375 18.81 -0.81 -32.47
C ILE A 375 20.04 0.08 -32.64
N LYS A 376 20.92 -0.23 -33.59
CA LYS A 376 22.09 0.61 -33.93
C LYS A 376 21.65 1.89 -34.65
N ASP A 377 20.76 1.76 -35.62
CA ASP A 377 20.21 2.85 -36.41
C ASP A 377 18.69 2.71 -36.61
N PRO A 378 17.88 3.38 -35.78
CA PRO A 378 16.43 3.32 -35.88
C PRO A 378 15.82 3.82 -37.18
N SER A 379 16.57 4.62 -37.95
CA SER A 379 16.08 5.09 -39.25
C SER A 379 15.94 3.97 -40.27
N LEU A 380 16.59 2.83 -40.02
CA LEU A 380 16.47 1.61 -40.84
C LEU A 380 15.13 0.89 -40.66
N ASN A 381 14.33 1.26 -39.66
CA ASN A 381 13.03 0.56 -39.38
C ASN A 381 11.94 0.98 -40.36
N THR A 382 12.20 0.85 -41.62
CA THR A 382 11.24 0.92 -42.72
C THR A 382 11.23 -0.40 -43.48
N LYS A 383 10.12 -0.77 -44.09
CA LYS A 383 10.02 -2.04 -44.81
C LYS A 383 11.07 -2.13 -45.93
N GLU A 384 11.22 -1.05 -46.67
CA GLU A 384 12.16 -0.97 -47.78
C GLU A 384 13.61 -1.13 -47.30
N SER A 385 14.03 -0.39 -46.29
CA SER A 385 15.39 -0.46 -45.76
C SER A 385 15.73 -1.84 -45.20
N LEU A 386 14.79 -2.44 -44.46
CA LEU A 386 14.99 -3.78 -43.87
C LEU A 386 15.07 -4.89 -44.91
N LEU A 387 14.28 -4.81 -45.99
CA LEU A 387 14.37 -5.78 -47.09
C LEU A 387 15.68 -5.64 -47.87
N LEU A 388 16.16 -4.42 -48.07
CA LEU A 388 17.44 -4.14 -48.71
C LEU A 388 18.66 -4.68 -47.93
N LEU A 389 18.56 -4.76 -46.60
CA LEU A 389 19.59 -5.38 -45.76
C LEU A 389 19.68 -6.90 -45.96
N LEU A 390 18.60 -7.55 -46.41
CA LEU A 390 18.56 -9.00 -46.64
C LEU A 390 19.11 -9.41 -48.02
N GLU A 391 19.25 -8.46 -48.94
CA GLU A 391 19.84 -8.67 -50.28
C GLU A 391 21.39 -8.59 -50.30
N ARG A 392 21.97 -8.22 -49.15
CA ARG A 392 23.45 -8.14 -48.97
C ARG A 392 24.00 -9.38 -48.29
#